data_2f311e55e47fd73d067fd22ed12565bb
#
_entry.id   2f311e55e47fd73d067fd22ed12565bb
#
_cell.length_a   1.000
_cell.length_b   1.000
_cell.length_c   1.000
_cell.angle_alpha   90.00
_cell.angle_beta   90.00
_cell.angle_gamma   90.00
#
_symmetry.space_group_name_H-M   'P 1'
#
loop_
_entity.id
_entity.type
_entity.pdbx_description
1 polymer ?
#
loop_
_entity_poly.entity_id
_entity_poly.type
_entity_poly.pdbx_seq_one_letter_code
_entity_poly.pdbx_strand_id
1 'polypeptide(L)'
;MTFPPKIVALAAVCFVAAAPATADARKVKDLWATVNVCDTPKSPNEMGVRARIPGDGTRRRMYMRFTAEFHSAGKWKVVPGRGRSGWLLAGSARFRYKEYGYTFGFDPPPAGTSYVMRGFVQFEWRKTAHGRVERRARRYSAAGHPSAESQPKGYSAAKCRISTPANSP
;
A
#
# COMPACT_ATOMS: atom_id res chain seq x y z
N MET A 1 -61.18 -17.42 -48.55
CA MET A 1 -59.72 -17.21 -48.56
C MET A 1 -59.30 -16.89 -47.13
N THR A 2 -58.76 -17.87 -46.44
CA THR A 2 -58.48 -17.80 -45.00
C THR A 2 -56.95 -17.73 -44.83
N PHE A 3 -56.44 -16.62 -44.25
CA PHE A 3 -55.03 -16.46 -43.98
C PHE A 3 -54.69 -17.08 -42.64
N PRO A 4 -53.58 -17.83 -42.48
CA PRO A 4 -53.14 -18.37 -41.20
C PRO A 4 -52.40 -17.31 -40.36
N PRO A 5 -52.42 -17.37 -38.99
CA PRO A 5 -51.73 -16.43 -38.11
C PRO A 5 -50.25 -16.76 -38.06
N LYS A 6 -49.42 -15.69 -38.19
CA LYS A 6 -47.99 -15.78 -38.01
C LYS A 6 -47.66 -15.81 -36.49
N ILE A 7 -47.09 -16.92 -36.04
CA ILE A 7 -46.55 -17.07 -34.69
C ILE A 7 -45.18 -16.36 -34.64
N VAL A 8 -45.08 -15.27 -33.89
CA VAL A 8 -43.79 -14.61 -33.58
C VAL A 8 -43.21 -15.27 -32.33
N ALA A 9 -42.17 -16.04 -32.51
CA ALA A 9 -41.40 -16.61 -31.40
C ALA A 9 -40.50 -15.53 -30.80
N LEU A 10 -40.77 -15.11 -29.54
CA LEU A 10 -39.91 -14.22 -28.77
C LEU A 10 -38.78 -15.05 -28.18
N ALA A 11 -37.56 -14.88 -28.69
CA ALA A 11 -36.35 -15.47 -28.08
C ALA A 11 -35.92 -14.62 -26.88
N ALA A 12 -36.09 -15.15 -25.68
CA ALA A 12 -35.58 -14.54 -24.45
C ALA A 12 -34.05 -14.75 -24.37
N VAL A 13 -33.29 -13.70 -24.57
CA VAL A 13 -31.83 -13.70 -24.35
C VAL A 13 -31.57 -13.53 -22.86
N CYS A 14 -31.21 -14.62 -22.18
CA CYS A 14 -30.73 -14.56 -20.79
C CYS A 14 -29.30 -13.96 -20.75
N PHE A 15 -29.18 -12.70 -20.34
CA PHE A 15 -27.90 -12.09 -19.97
C PHE A 15 -27.45 -12.69 -18.63
N VAL A 16 -26.49 -13.60 -18.66
CA VAL A 16 -25.76 -14.05 -17.46
C VAL A 16 -24.77 -12.94 -17.09
N ALA A 17 -25.13 -12.12 -16.12
CA ALA A 17 -24.22 -11.15 -15.53
C ALA A 17 -23.11 -11.91 -14.76
N ALA A 18 -21.91 -12.00 -15.33
CA ALA A 18 -20.73 -12.49 -14.64
C ALA A 18 -20.38 -11.51 -13.52
N ALA A 19 -20.72 -11.86 -12.27
CA ALA A 19 -20.27 -11.11 -11.10
C ALA A 19 -18.74 -11.10 -11.07
N PRO A 20 -18.08 -9.93 -10.85
CA PRO A 20 -16.64 -9.88 -10.69
C PRO A 20 -16.27 -10.70 -9.46
N ALA A 21 -15.45 -11.74 -9.65
CA ALA A 21 -14.87 -12.52 -8.56
C ALA A 21 -14.08 -11.56 -7.67
N THR A 22 -14.63 -11.18 -6.53
CA THR A 22 -13.91 -10.50 -5.45
C THR A 22 -12.81 -11.45 -5.02
N ALA A 23 -11.56 -11.13 -5.42
CA ALA A 23 -10.38 -11.86 -4.96
C ALA A 23 -10.38 -11.78 -3.43
N ASP A 24 -10.72 -12.87 -2.80
CA ASP A 24 -10.74 -13.06 -1.35
C ASP A 24 -9.35 -12.72 -0.83
N ALA A 25 -9.21 -11.53 -0.24
CA ALA A 25 -7.97 -11.06 0.34
C ALA A 25 -7.74 -11.84 1.65
N ARG A 26 -7.47 -13.15 1.54
CA ARG A 26 -7.06 -13.98 2.67
C ARG A 26 -6.01 -13.20 3.43
N LYS A 27 -6.27 -12.95 4.70
CA LYS A 27 -5.38 -12.23 5.61
C LYS A 27 -4.04 -12.95 5.63
N VAL A 28 -3.09 -12.43 4.86
CA VAL A 28 -1.77 -13.05 4.75
C VAL A 28 -1.12 -12.91 6.12
N LYS A 29 -0.89 -14.04 6.79
CA LYS A 29 -0.22 -14.09 8.09
C LYS A 29 1.16 -13.42 7.97
N ASP A 30 1.57 -12.68 8.97
CA ASP A 30 2.87 -11.99 9.07
C ASP A 30 3.15 -10.92 7.98
N LEU A 31 2.11 -10.43 7.29
CA LEU A 31 2.20 -9.30 6.36
C LEU A 31 1.78 -8.02 7.06
N TRP A 32 2.71 -7.05 7.18
CA TRP A 32 2.45 -5.79 7.85
C TRP A 32 3.22 -4.62 7.23
N ALA A 33 2.81 -3.41 7.59
CA ALA A 33 3.51 -2.15 7.34
C ALA A 33 3.38 -1.25 8.57
N THR A 34 4.39 -0.43 8.85
CA THR A 34 4.41 0.53 9.96
C THR A 34 5.16 1.78 9.55
N VAL A 35 4.81 2.92 10.15
CA VAL A 35 5.67 4.09 10.15
C VAL A 35 6.76 3.88 11.20
N ASN A 36 8.03 3.95 10.82
CA ASN A 36 9.17 3.73 11.69
C ASN A 36 10.08 4.97 11.84
N VAL A 37 9.88 6.00 11.04
CA VAL A 37 10.50 7.33 11.17
C VAL A 37 9.39 8.37 10.98
N CYS A 38 9.36 9.40 11.81
CA CYS A 38 8.35 10.45 11.70
C CYS A 38 8.89 11.77 12.26
N ASP A 39 9.28 12.67 11.36
CA ASP A 39 9.61 14.07 11.63
C ASP A 39 10.48 14.25 12.88
N THR A 40 11.66 13.66 12.85
CA THR A 40 12.61 13.75 13.97
C THR A 40 13.67 14.82 13.71
N PRO A 41 14.38 15.30 14.75
CA PRO A 41 15.49 16.23 14.53
C PRO A 41 16.61 15.71 13.61
N LYS A 42 16.76 14.36 13.51
CA LYS A 42 17.72 13.72 12.60
C LYS A 42 17.15 13.49 11.20
N SER A 43 15.86 13.50 11.06
CA SER A 43 15.12 13.27 9.81
C SER A 43 13.94 14.25 9.76
N PRO A 44 14.18 15.57 9.64
CA PRO A 44 13.13 16.58 9.61
C PRO A 44 12.32 16.46 8.32
N ASN A 45 11.02 16.63 8.43
CA ASN A 45 10.05 16.52 7.33
C ASN A 45 10.09 15.16 6.59
N GLU A 46 10.51 14.10 7.28
CA GLU A 46 10.57 12.76 6.71
C GLU A 46 9.58 11.80 7.36
N MET A 47 9.07 10.87 6.55
CA MET A 47 8.32 9.71 7.01
C MET A 47 8.94 8.44 6.44
N GLY A 48 9.49 7.60 7.32
CA GLY A 48 9.92 6.25 6.98
C GLY A 48 8.77 5.25 7.14
N VAL A 49 8.60 4.40 6.15
CA VAL A 49 7.64 3.28 6.19
C VAL A 49 8.41 1.98 6.03
N ARG A 50 8.30 1.09 7.03
CA ARG A 50 8.89 -0.24 7.03
C ARG A 50 7.77 -1.28 6.87
N ALA A 51 8.05 -2.35 6.13
CA ALA A 51 7.08 -3.39 5.87
C ALA A 51 7.74 -4.77 5.83
N ARG A 52 6.94 -5.81 6.12
CA ARG A 52 7.32 -7.21 6.00
C ARG A 52 6.45 -7.91 4.99
N ILE A 53 7.08 -8.69 4.12
CA ILE A 53 6.44 -9.60 3.18
C ILE A 53 6.83 -11.04 3.56
N PRO A 54 5.89 -11.92 3.89
CA PRO A 54 6.19 -13.33 4.14
C PRO A 54 6.51 -14.07 2.85
N GLY A 55 7.44 -14.98 2.92
CA GLY A 55 7.69 -15.96 1.88
C GLY A 55 6.73 -17.14 1.97
N ASP A 56 6.79 -18.01 0.98
CA ASP A 56 5.95 -19.20 0.86
C ASP A 56 6.77 -20.47 0.51
N GLY A 57 8.11 -20.39 0.66
CA GLY A 57 9.03 -21.47 0.34
C GLY A 57 9.36 -21.61 -1.16
N THR A 58 8.73 -20.81 -2.02
CA THR A 58 8.91 -20.89 -3.49
C THR A 58 10.08 -20.03 -3.98
N ARG A 59 10.44 -20.19 -5.25
CA ARG A 59 11.46 -19.34 -5.91
C ARG A 59 10.90 -17.98 -6.42
N ARG A 60 9.65 -17.64 -6.12
CA ARG A 60 9.05 -16.35 -6.51
C ARG A 60 9.89 -15.19 -6.02
N ARG A 61 9.88 -14.11 -6.78
CA ARG A 61 10.46 -12.84 -6.37
C ARG A 61 9.39 -11.99 -5.69
N MET A 62 9.76 -11.43 -4.54
CA MET A 62 8.88 -10.58 -3.73
C MET A 62 9.21 -9.11 -3.97
N TYR A 63 8.19 -8.32 -4.24
CA TYR A 63 8.29 -6.88 -4.48
C TYR A 63 7.39 -6.11 -3.53
N MET A 64 7.83 -4.92 -3.18
CA MET A 64 7.06 -3.94 -2.43
C MET A 64 7.02 -2.62 -3.19
N ARG A 65 5.90 -1.90 -3.09
CA ARG A 65 5.77 -0.53 -3.54
C ARG A 65 5.15 0.29 -2.42
N PHE A 66 5.85 1.32 -1.99
CA PHE A 66 5.45 2.20 -0.91
C PHE A 66 4.75 3.43 -1.47
N THR A 67 3.75 3.91 -0.75
CA THR A 67 3.02 5.14 -1.08
C THR A 67 2.80 5.92 0.20
N ALA A 68 3.11 7.21 0.16
CA ALA A 68 2.75 8.17 1.19
C ALA A 68 1.40 8.78 0.86
N GLU A 69 0.49 8.76 1.82
CA GLU A 69 -0.81 9.41 1.73
C GLU A 69 -0.94 10.47 2.84
N PHE A 70 -1.54 11.61 2.52
CA PHE A 70 -1.87 12.65 3.48
C PHE A 70 -3.39 12.80 3.64
N HIS A 71 -3.79 13.21 4.84
CA HIS A 71 -5.20 13.44 5.16
C HIS A 71 -5.59 14.87 4.85
N SER A 72 -6.61 15.08 4.00
CA SER A 72 -7.12 16.38 3.62
C SER A 72 -8.62 16.30 3.36
N ALA A 73 -9.36 17.23 3.93
CA ALA A 73 -10.83 17.33 3.79
C ALA A 73 -11.54 15.99 4.02
N GLY A 74 -11.20 15.28 5.11
CA GLY A 74 -11.81 14.00 5.48
C GLY A 74 -11.36 12.80 4.63
N LYS A 75 -10.45 12.97 3.67
CA LYS A 75 -10.01 11.92 2.73
C LYS A 75 -8.49 11.74 2.75
N TRP A 76 -8.07 10.50 2.49
CA TRP A 76 -6.67 10.18 2.26
C TRP A 76 -6.35 10.36 0.77
N LYS A 77 -5.31 11.13 0.48
CA LYS A 77 -4.84 11.42 -0.88
C LYS A 77 -3.37 11.04 -0.99
N VAL A 78 -2.98 10.48 -2.13
CA VAL A 78 -1.56 10.23 -2.43
C VAL A 78 -0.83 11.56 -2.55
N VAL A 79 0.36 11.65 -1.94
CA VAL A 79 1.23 12.83 -2.11
C VAL A 79 1.65 12.93 -3.57
N PRO A 80 1.43 14.07 -4.24
CA PRO A 80 1.82 14.27 -5.63
C PRO A 80 3.34 14.09 -5.85
N GLY A 81 3.76 13.76 -7.06
CA GLY A 81 5.15 13.64 -7.46
C GLY A 81 5.88 12.51 -6.73
N ARG A 82 6.54 12.82 -5.61
CA ARG A 82 7.41 11.89 -4.88
C ARG A 82 6.70 10.97 -3.89
N GLY A 83 5.39 11.00 -3.79
CA GLY A 83 4.61 10.21 -2.82
C GLY A 83 4.53 8.71 -3.12
N ARG A 84 5.26 8.20 -4.12
CA ARG A 84 5.24 6.78 -4.47
C ARG A 84 6.62 6.30 -4.89
N SER A 85 7.08 5.18 -4.32
CA SER A 85 8.27 4.48 -4.79
C SER A 85 7.97 3.72 -6.10
N GLY A 86 9.00 3.33 -6.84
CA GLY A 86 8.89 2.24 -7.81
C GLY A 86 8.59 0.89 -7.12
N TRP A 87 8.51 -0.18 -7.91
CA TRP A 87 8.54 -1.54 -7.38
C TRP A 87 9.96 -1.90 -6.94
N LEU A 88 10.14 -2.17 -5.66
CA LEU A 88 11.42 -2.53 -5.04
C LEU A 88 11.47 -4.03 -4.82
N LEU A 89 12.56 -4.67 -5.26
CA LEU A 89 12.80 -6.09 -5.03
C LEU A 89 13.15 -6.32 -3.56
N ALA A 90 12.26 -6.94 -2.79
CA ALA A 90 12.50 -7.28 -1.40
C ALA A 90 13.28 -8.59 -1.24
N GLY A 91 13.24 -9.49 -2.24
CA GLY A 91 14.00 -10.72 -2.22
C GLY A 91 13.26 -11.94 -2.79
N SER A 92 13.68 -13.14 -2.38
CA SER A 92 13.07 -14.41 -2.78
C SER A 92 12.10 -14.91 -1.73
N ALA A 93 10.97 -15.47 -2.15
CA ALA A 93 9.96 -16.10 -1.30
C ALA A 93 10.41 -17.44 -0.69
N ARG A 94 11.62 -17.92 -0.98
CA ARG A 94 12.25 -19.07 -0.32
C ARG A 94 12.51 -18.83 1.18
N PHE A 95 12.77 -17.56 1.55
CA PHE A 95 12.98 -17.17 2.94
C PHE A 95 11.64 -17.01 3.66
N ARG A 96 11.63 -17.23 4.97
CA ARG A 96 10.43 -17.10 5.80
C ARG A 96 9.73 -15.74 5.62
N TYR A 97 10.52 -14.67 5.54
CA TYR A 97 10.04 -13.31 5.25
C TYR A 97 11.20 -12.43 4.77
N LYS A 98 10.85 -11.26 4.24
CA LYS A 98 11.76 -10.15 4.00
C LYS A 98 11.15 -8.87 4.53
N GLU A 99 12.00 -7.99 5.06
CA GLU A 99 11.64 -6.64 5.44
C GLU A 99 12.33 -5.66 4.51
N TYR A 100 11.66 -4.56 4.25
CA TYR A 100 12.18 -3.45 3.47
C TYR A 100 11.57 -2.14 3.99
N GLY A 101 12.31 -1.04 3.87
CA GLY A 101 11.87 0.28 4.25
C GLY A 101 12.02 1.26 3.09
N TYR A 102 11.22 2.31 3.11
CA TYR A 102 11.32 3.44 2.19
C TYR A 102 11.03 4.73 2.95
N THR A 103 11.87 5.74 2.77
CA THR A 103 11.71 7.07 3.39
C THR A 103 11.24 8.07 2.35
N PHE A 104 10.23 8.84 2.72
CA PHE A 104 9.68 9.95 1.97
C PHE A 104 10.11 11.25 2.62
N GLY A 105 10.71 12.16 1.85
CA GLY A 105 10.95 13.54 2.25
C GLY A 105 9.86 14.44 1.68
N PHE A 106 9.46 15.43 2.46
CA PHE A 106 8.42 16.39 2.11
C PHE A 106 8.90 17.82 2.29
N ASP A 107 8.32 18.74 1.57
CA ASP A 107 8.45 20.14 1.90
C ASP A 107 7.77 20.42 3.26
N PRO A 108 8.35 21.28 4.12
CA PRO A 108 7.77 21.58 5.42
C PRO A 108 6.37 22.17 5.24
N PRO A 109 5.40 21.84 6.10
CA PRO A 109 4.11 22.53 6.09
C PRO A 109 4.28 24.02 6.41
N PRO A 110 3.33 24.88 6.00
CA PRO A 110 3.34 26.28 6.39
C PRO A 110 3.47 26.45 7.91
N ALA A 111 4.12 27.52 8.35
CA ALA A 111 4.33 27.81 9.78
C ALA A 111 3.02 27.70 10.59
N GLY A 112 3.07 27.03 11.73
CA GLY A 112 1.90 26.78 12.60
C GLY A 112 0.94 25.71 12.09
N THR A 113 1.27 25.00 11.01
CA THR A 113 0.40 23.93 10.46
C THR A 113 1.05 22.54 10.54
N SER A 114 0.31 21.51 10.17
CA SER A 114 0.84 20.14 10.12
C SER A 114 0.15 19.31 9.06
N TYR A 115 0.89 18.33 8.52
CA TYR A 115 0.36 17.24 7.69
C TYR A 115 0.20 15.99 8.54
N VAL A 116 -0.94 15.31 8.39
CA VAL A 116 -1.14 13.97 8.94
C VAL A 116 -0.98 12.98 7.80
N MET A 117 0.03 12.12 7.92
CA MET A 117 0.47 11.19 6.90
C MET A 117 0.25 9.74 7.32
N ARG A 118 0.15 8.83 6.35
CA ARG A 118 0.22 7.38 6.57
C ARG A 118 0.95 6.69 5.41
N GLY A 119 1.48 5.51 5.69
CA GLY A 119 2.03 4.62 4.67
C GLY A 119 0.96 3.70 4.08
N PHE A 120 1.03 3.46 2.78
CA PHE A 120 0.30 2.40 2.09
C PHE A 120 1.29 1.56 1.31
N VAL A 121 1.30 0.24 1.52
CA VAL A 121 2.26 -0.67 0.89
C VAL A 121 1.52 -1.72 0.08
N GLN A 122 1.93 -1.88 -1.16
CA GLN A 122 1.50 -2.92 -2.07
C GLN A 122 2.59 -3.98 -2.18
N PHE A 123 2.18 -5.24 -2.19
CA PHE A 123 3.06 -6.41 -2.22
C PHE A 123 2.72 -7.28 -3.42
N GLU A 124 3.77 -7.78 -4.09
CA GLU A 124 3.63 -8.71 -5.20
C GLU A 124 4.60 -9.89 -5.06
N TRP A 125 4.11 -11.08 -5.37
CA TRP A 125 4.91 -12.28 -5.60
C TRP A 125 4.86 -12.56 -7.11
N ARG A 126 6.02 -12.49 -7.77
CA ARG A 126 6.17 -12.66 -9.21
C ARG A 126 6.93 -13.93 -9.52
N LYS A 127 6.57 -14.62 -10.60
CA LYS A 127 7.28 -15.82 -11.05
C LYS A 127 8.76 -15.53 -11.36
N THR A 128 9.05 -14.41 -12.02
CA THR A 128 10.39 -13.92 -12.34
C THR A 128 10.46 -12.40 -12.10
N ALA A 129 11.63 -11.78 -12.32
CA ALA A 129 11.81 -10.33 -12.14
C ALA A 129 10.81 -9.48 -12.93
N HIS A 130 10.54 -9.84 -14.19
CA HIS A 130 9.60 -9.19 -15.09
C HIS A 130 8.38 -10.06 -15.40
N GLY A 131 8.24 -11.18 -14.68
CA GLY A 131 7.22 -12.17 -14.95
C GLY A 131 5.85 -11.81 -14.37
N ARG A 132 4.89 -12.69 -14.68
CA ARG A 132 3.52 -12.57 -14.22
C ARG A 132 3.44 -12.46 -12.70
N VAL A 133 2.62 -11.52 -12.24
CA VAL A 133 2.23 -11.41 -10.83
C VAL A 133 1.29 -12.58 -10.49
N GLU A 134 1.68 -13.41 -9.53
CA GLU A 134 0.90 -14.58 -9.12
C GLU A 134 0.10 -14.32 -7.85
N ARG A 135 0.56 -13.38 -7.02
CA ARG A 135 -0.14 -12.99 -5.79
C ARG A 135 0.03 -11.49 -5.53
N ARG A 136 -1.01 -10.86 -5.02
CA ARG A 136 -1.02 -9.46 -4.56
C ARG A 136 -1.58 -9.35 -3.15
N ALA A 137 -1.05 -8.38 -2.41
CA ALA A 137 -1.60 -7.96 -1.14
C ALA A 137 -1.34 -6.47 -0.93
N ARG A 138 -2.00 -5.88 0.07
CA ARG A 138 -1.82 -4.48 0.45
C ARG A 138 -1.99 -4.31 1.95
N ARG A 139 -1.29 -3.30 2.53
CA ARG A 139 -1.45 -2.90 3.93
C ARG A 139 -1.29 -1.39 4.05
N TYR A 140 -2.08 -0.80 4.92
CA TYR A 140 -1.80 0.50 5.50
C TYR A 140 -0.85 0.32 6.69
N SER A 141 -0.09 1.37 7.01
CA SER A 141 0.73 1.38 8.21
C SER A 141 -0.13 1.24 9.48
N ALA A 142 0.37 0.44 10.40
CA ALA A 142 -0.22 0.18 11.72
C ALA A 142 0.89 0.20 12.77
N ALA A 143 0.56 0.48 14.03
CA ALA A 143 1.47 0.30 15.15
C ALA A 143 1.70 -1.20 15.45
N GLY A 144 2.67 -1.51 16.33
CA GLY A 144 2.89 -2.86 16.84
C GLY A 144 4.09 -3.60 16.22
N HIS A 145 4.93 -2.91 15.45
CA HIS A 145 6.14 -3.48 14.85
C HIS A 145 7.40 -2.65 15.17
N PRO A 146 7.77 -2.52 16.47
CA PRO A 146 8.94 -1.74 16.89
C PRO A 146 10.24 -2.33 16.32
N SER A 147 11.28 -1.49 16.17
CA SER A 147 12.60 -1.89 15.73
C SER A 147 13.68 -1.02 16.37
N ALA A 148 14.86 -1.60 16.54
CA ALA A 148 16.03 -0.84 16.97
C ALA A 148 16.47 0.22 15.94
N GLU A 149 16.14 0.02 14.66
CA GLU A 149 16.44 0.92 13.55
C GLU A 149 15.42 2.04 13.35
N SER A 150 14.33 2.03 14.14
CA SER A 150 13.32 3.08 14.09
C SER A 150 13.83 4.40 14.70
N GLN A 151 13.27 5.53 14.27
CA GLN A 151 13.59 6.84 14.82
C GLN A 151 12.31 7.54 15.37
N PRO A 152 12.24 7.70 16.69
CA PRO A 152 13.17 7.21 17.73
C PRO A 152 13.18 5.68 17.82
N LYS A 153 14.22 5.11 18.45
CA LYS A 153 14.35 3.65 18.65
C LYS A 153 13.06 3.05 19.23
N GLY A 154 12.58 1.97 18.64
CA GLY A 154 11.34 1.32 19.03
C GLY A 154 10.07 2.00 18.48
N TYR A 155 10.19 3.10 17.76
CA TYR A 155 9.02 3.78 17.20
C TYR A 155 8.29 2.92 16.16
N SER A 156 6.97 2.82 16.31
CA SER A 156 6.09 2.12 15.38
C SER A 156 4.69 2.73 15.47
N ALA A 157 4.22 3.31 14.39
CA ALA A 157 2.95 4.02 14.37
C ALA A 157 2.13 3.75 13.11
N ALA A 158 0.82 4.00 13.21
CA ALA A 158 -0.08 3.95 12.06
C ALA A 158 0.01 5.21 11.19
N LYS A 159 0.34 6.35 11.81
CA LYS A 159 0.36 7.67 11.19
C LYS A 159 1.59 8.44 11.64
N CYS A 160 1.98 9.42 10.83
CA CYS A 160 3.01 10.40 11.11
C CYS A 160 2.40 11.80 11.05
N ARG A 161 2.77 12.65 11.99
CA ARG A 161 2.47 14.09 11.92
C ARG A 161 3.79 14.83 11.61
N ILE A 162 3.79 15.56 10.52
CA ILE A 162 4.88 16.46 10.15
C ILE A 162 4.40 17.88 10.46
N SER A 163 5.19 18.65 11.19
CA SER A 163 4.76 19.96 11.69
C SER A 163 5.86 21.00 11.62
N THR A 164 5.47 22.22 11.30
CA THR A 164 6.33 23.40 11.39
C THR A 164 5.86 24.28 12.54
N PRO A 165 6.70 24.56 13.54
CA PRO A 165 6.36 25.51 14.60
C PRO A 165 5.93 26.87 14.06
N ALA A 166 5.05 27.57 14.78
CA ALA A 166 4.56 28.89 14.37
C ALA A 166 5.67 29.96 14.28
N ASN A 167 6.75 29.79 15.07
CA ASN A 167 7.88 30.73 15.16
C ASN A 167 9.13 30.24 14.42
N SER A 168 8.99 29.34 13.44
CA SER A 168 10.12 28.98 12.57
C SER A 168 10.43 30.14 11.62
N PRO A 169 11.70 30.60 11.56
CA PRO A 169 12.12 31.69 10.67
C PRO A 169 11.96 31.34 9.20
#